data_bbb36a29db3ee317903bd61d71c00339
#
_entry.id   bbb36a29db3ee317903bd61d71c00339
#
_cell.length_a   1.000
_cell.length_b   1.000
_cell.length_c   1.000
_cell.angle_alpha   90.00
_cell.angle_beta   90.00
_cell.angle_gamma   90.00
#
_symmetry.space_group_name_H-M   'P 1'
#
loop_
_entity.id
_entity.type
_entity.pdbx_description
1 polymer ?
#
loop_
_entity_poly.entity_id
_entity_poly.type
_entity_poly.pdbx_seq_one_letter_code
_entity_poly.pdbx_strand_id
1 'polypeptide(L)'
;IIAVFGLIFFSEWISFEALKENRAEIVEFRDKNFTLSIIIFWIFYVILVVFSLPGAAVASVSGGFLYGLGAGLLINVTAASTGAALLFLLVRYGMASFKYIKSNTLNSNFVFQIKNALVTNQISIMLTLRLVPVVPFFLANILPAIVGVRLFNFIWTTIIGIIPGGIVFTWIGVGVGEVFDRNEYPNFELLFSPVILSPIIGLAALLLLPMIMRRSGIMPKTITERGNEEN
;
A
#
# COMPACT_ATOMS: atom_id res chain seq x y z
N ILE A 1 3.31 -8.17 -19.78
CA ILE A 1 3.94 -7.25 -20.76
C ILE A 1 3.48 -5.82 -20.50
N ILE A 2 2.17 -5.51 -20.38
CA ILE A 2 1.65 -4.16 -20.10
C ILE A 2 2.14 -3.62 -18.75
N ALA A 3 2.18 -4.46 -17.70
CA ALA A 3 2.70 -4.07 -16.39
C ALA A 3 4.22 -3.79 -16.42
N VAL A 4 4.99 -4.54 -17.22
CA VAL A 4 6.44 -4.33 -17.37
C VAL A 4 6.73 -3.08 -18.21
N PHE A 5 5.91 -2.78 -19.22
CA PHE A 5 6.02 -1.55 -20.00
C PHE A 5 5.64 -0.33 -19.18
N GLY A 6 4.60 -0.47 -18.34
CA GLY A 6 4.25 0.53 -17.32
C GLY A 6 5.38 0.76 -16.32
N LEU A 7 6.06 -0.30 -15.87
CA LEU A 7 7.19 -0.23 -14.95
C LEU A 7 8.34 0.64 -15.51
N ILE A 8 8.68 0.49 -16.79
CA ILE A 8 9.80 1.20 -17.42
C ILE A 8 9.40 2.64 -17.75
N PHE A 9 8.21 2.86 -18.27
CA PHE A 9 7.77 4.17 -18.73
C PHE A 9 7.36 5.11 -17.58
N PHE A 10 6.75 4.56 -16.50
CA PHE A 10 6.34 5.35 -15.34
C PHE A 10 7.39 5.47 -14.24
N SER A 11 8.44 4.62 -14.22
CA SER A 11 9.47 4.70 -13.18
C SER A 11 10.25 6.01 -13.22
N GLU A 12 10.48 6.57 -14.39
CA GLU A 12 11.15 7.87 -14.55
C GLU A 12 10.25 9.06 -14.18
N TRP A 13 8.95 8.95 -14.43
CA TRP A 13 7.98 10.03 -14.18
C TRP A 13 7.44 10.06 -12.75
N ILE A 14 7.49 8.94 -12.04
CA ILE A 14 7.06 8.80 -10.64
C ILE A 14 8.29 8.71 -9.72
N SER A 15 9.42 9.24 -10.16
CA SER A 15 10.63 9.24 -9.36
C SER A 15 10.62 10.40 -8.36
N PHE A 16 11.35 10.22 -7.28
CA PHE A 16 11.58 11.25 -6.30
C PHE A 16 12.30 12.48 -6.93
N GLU A 17 13.12 12.24 -7.94
CA GLU A 17 13.78 13.27 -8.74
C GLU A 17 12.77 14.15 -9.48
N ALA A 18 11.78 13.56 -10.15
CA ALA A 18 10.75 14.32 -10.85
C ALA A 18 9.92 15.20 -9.89
N LEU A 19 9.63 14.69 -8.70
CA LEU A 19 8.97 15.48 -7.66
C LEU A 19 9.83 16.65 -7.19
N LYS A 20 11.15 16.45 -7.08
CA LYS A 20 12.10 17.48 -6.67
C LYS A 20 12.26 18.58 -7.73
N GLU A 21 12.41 18.21 -9.00
CA GLU A 21 12.61 19.13 -10.12
C GLU A 21 11.38 20.00 -10.37
N ASN A 22 10.18 19.41 -10.30
CA ASN A 22 8.92 20.11 -10.57
C ASN A 22 8.23 20.64 -9.30
N ARG A 23 8.92 20.60 -8.15
CA ARG A 23 8.37 20.99 -6.85
C ARG A 23 7.67 22.34 -6.86
N ALA A 24 8.35 23.37 -7.35
CA ALA A 24 7.85 24.72 -7.30
C ALA A 24 6.52 24.87 -8.06
N GLU A 25 6.43 24.29 -9.24
CA GLU A 25 5.21 24.30 -10.06
C GLU A 25 4.07 23.51 -9.43
N ILE A 26 4.38 22.34 -8.87
CA ILE A 26 3.36 21.48 -8.23
C ILE A 26 2.80 22.16 -6.96
N VAL A 27 3.66 22.76 -6.14
CA VAL A 27 3.24 23.46 -4.92
C VAL A 27 2.44 24.72 -5.28
N GLU A 28 2.90 25.51 -6.27
CA GLU A 28 2.17 26.68 -6.77
C GLU A 28 0.78 26.30 -7.32
N PHE A 29 0.71 25.23 -8.10
CA PHE A 29 -0.57 24.72 -8.60
C PHE A 29 -1.51 24.30 -7.46
N ARG A 30 -0.97 23.56 -6.46
CA ARG A 30 -1.73 23.16 -5.27
C ARG A 30 -2.28 24.38 -4.54
N ASP A 31 -1.47 25.41 -4.31
CA ASP A 31 -1.86 26.58 -3.53
C ASP A 31 -2.91 27.43 -4.26
N LYS A 32 -2.80 27.53 -5.58
CA LYS A 32 -3.80 28.21 -6.42
C LYS A 32 -5.10 27.43 -6.59
N ASN A 33 -5.03 26.11 -6.62
CA ASN A 33 -6.16 25.24 -6.96
C ASN A 33 -6.28 24.04 -6.00
N PHE A 34 -6.35 24.31 -4.67
CA PHE A 34 -6.26 23.28 -3.65
C PHE A 34 -7.21 22.10 -3.85
N THR A 35 -8.51 22.35 -4.06
CA THR A 35 -9.51 21.31 -4.28
C THR A 35 -9.26 20.51 -5.56
N LEU A 36 -8.90 21.19 -6.64
CA LEU A 36 -8.62 20.53 -7.91
C LEU A 36 -7.36 19.64 -7.81
N SER A 37 -6.33 20.11 -7.12
CA SER A 37 -5.11 19.33 -6.89
C SER A 37 -5.38 18.04 -6.12
N ILE A 38 -6.25 18.08 -5.10
CA ILE A 38 -6.67 16.89 -4.35
C ILE A 38 -7.39 15.90 -5.28
N ILE A 39 -8.32 16.37 -6.10
CA ILE A 39 -9.09 15.51 -7.00
C ILE A 39 -8.17 14.83 -8.02
N ILE A 40 -7.27 15.60 -8.64
CA ILE A 40 -6.31 15.06 -9.62
C ILE A 40 -5.40 14.03 -8.96
N PHE A 41 -4.84 14.35 -7.82
CA PHE A 41 -3.96 13.45 -7.07
C PHE A 41 -4.69 12.17 -6.65
N TRP A 42 -5.92 12.29 -6.15
CA TRP A 42 -6.74 11.16 -5.73
C TRP A 42 -7.04 10.23 -6.91
N ILE A 43 -7.48 10.77 -8.06
CA ILE A 43 -7.74 9.99 -9.29
C ILE A 43 -6.46 9.31 -9.76
N PHE A 44 -5.35 10.04 -9.81
CA PHE A 44 -4.05 9.47 -10.19
C PHE A 44 -3.66 8.29 -9.29
N TYR A 45 -3.81 8.44 -7.97
CA TYR A 45 -3.49 7.37 -7.04
C TYR A 45 -4.43 6.16 -7.20
N VAL A 46 -5.72 6.38 -7.40
CA VAL A 46 -6.69 5.30 -7.70
C VAL A 46 -6.25 4.53 -8.94
N ILE A 47 -5.90 5.22 -10.02
CA ILE A 47 -5.41 4.61 -11.26
C ILE A 47 -4.15 3.77 -11.01
N LEU A 48 -3.18 4.30 -10.27
CA LEU A 48 -1.95 3.62 -9.87
C LEU A 48 -2.25 2.28 -9.19
N VAL A 49 -3.19 2.27 -8.26
CA VAL A 49 -3.58 1.06 -7.52
C VAL A 49 -4.38 0.08 -8.39
N VAL A 50 -5.33 0.56 -9.19
CA VAL A 50 -6.15 -0.29 -10.09
C VAL A 50 -5.27 -1.05 -11.07
N PHE A 51 -4.28 -0.38 -11.65
CA PHE A 51 -3.35 -1.02 -12.58
C PHE A 51 -2.19 -1.74 -11.89
N SER A 52 -2.18 -1.75 -10.54
CA SER A 52 -1.11 -2.38 -9.74
C SER A 52 0.28 -1.88 -10.13
N LEU A 53 0.39 -0.61 -10.50
CA LEU A 53 1.66 -0.01 -10.88
C LEU A 53 2.55 0.13 -9.64
N PRO A 54 3.87 -0.03 -9.79
CA PRO A 54 4.80 0.30 -8.71
C PRO A 54 4.77 1.82 -8.50
N GLY A 55 4.92 2.26 -7.25
CA GLY A 55 4.93 3.68 -6.91
C GLY A 55 3.86 4.10 -5.90
N ALA A 56 3.04 3.18 -5.40
CA ALA A 56 2.06 3.50 -4.36
C ALA A 56 2.71 4.09 -3.10
N ALA A 57 3.92 3.64 -2.74
CA ALA A 57 4.70 4.22 -1.64
C ALA A 57 5.12 5.66 -1.96
N VAL A 58 5.62 5.90 -3.18
CA VAL A 58 5.99 7.25 -3.65
C VAL A 58 4.76 8.16 -3.68
N ALA A 59 3.62 7.68 -4.17
CA ALA A 59 2.36 8.43 -4.13
C ALA A 59 1.95 8.77 -2.68
N SER A 60 2.08 7.82 -1.73
CA SER A 60 1.79 8.11 -0.32
C SER A 60 2.71 9.17 0.28
N VAL A 61 4.00 9.13 -0.04
CA VAL A 61 4.98 10.15 0.34
C VAL A 61 4.62 11.50 -0.30
N SER A 62 4.28 11.52 -1.60
CA SER A 62 3.86 12.75 -2.31
C SER A 62 2.59 13.34 -1.70
N GLY A 63 1.62 12.50 -1.30
CA GLY A 63 0.42 12.96 -0.59
C GLY A 63 0.73 13.64 0.74
N GLY A 64 1.69 13.10 1.50
CA GLY A 64 2.19 13.71 2.73
C GLY A 64 2.91 15.03 2.49
N PHE A 65 3.77 15.07 1.48
CA PHE A 65 4.49 16.27 1.05
C PHE A 65 3.52 17.39 0.63
N LEU A 66 2.52 17.08 -0.17
CA LEU A 66 1.62 18.08 -0.73
C LEU A 66 0.54 18.55 0.26
N TYR A 67 -0.01 17.65 1.07
CA TYR A 67 -1.21 17.92 1.85
C TYR A 67 -1.02 17.80 3.36
N GLY A 68 0.20 17.50 3.80
CA GLY A 68 0.52 17.30 5.21
C GLY A 68 0.03 15.96 5.75
N LEU A 69 0.25 15.72 7.05
CA LEU A 69 -0.03 14.41 7.66
C LEU A 69 -1.53 14.09 7.69
N GLY A 70 -2.37 15.01 8.16
CA GLY A 70 -3.81 14.76 8.35
C GLY A 70 -4.56 14.57 7.02
N ALA A 71 -4.56 15.61 6.19
CA ALA A 71 -5.25 15.58 4.89
C ALA A 71 -4.60 14.58 3.93
N GLY A 72 -3.26 14.53 3.88
CA GLY A 72 -2.52 13.59 3.05
C GLY A 72 -2.84 12.14 3.41
N LEU A 73 -2.92 11.79 4.70
CA LEU A 73 -3.29 10.45 5.12
C LEU A 73 -4.71 10.08 4.67
N LEU A 74 -5.68 10.98 4.87
CA LEU A 74 -7.06 10.73 4.46
C LEU A 74 -7.16 10.53 2.94
N ILE A 75 -6.50 11.37 2.16
CA ILE A 75 -6.47 11.28 0.71
C ILE A 75 -5.82 9.95 0.28
N ASN A 76 -4.65 9.62 0.84
CA ASN A 76 -3.92 8.40 0.54
C ASN A 76 -4.73 7.14 0.86
N VAL A 77 -5.31 7.06 2.07
CA VAL A 77 -6.10 5.89 2.50
C VAL A 77 -7.36 5.73 1.66
N THR A 78 -8.08 6.81 1.40
CA THR A 78 -9.31 6.75 0.58
C THR A 78 -9.01 6.39 -0.87
N ALA A 79 -7.98 6.98 -1.48
CA ALA A 79 -7.58 6.68 -2.85
C ALA A 79 -7.10 5.23 -2.99
N ALA A 80 -6.19 4.78 -2.11
CA ALA A 80 -5.68 3.42 -2.12
C ALA A 80 -6.78 2.38 -1.89
N SER A 81 -7.70 2.62 -0.96
CA SER A 81 -8.82 1.71 -0.68
C SER A 81 -9.81 1.64 -1.84
N THR A 82 -10.11 2.78 -2.47
CA THR A 82 -10.97 2.82 -3.67
C THR A 82 -10.33 2.09 -4.84
N GLY A 83 -9.06 2.35 -5.11
CA GLY A 83 -8.32 1.64 -6.16
C GLY A 83 -8.26 0.13 -5.92
N ALA A 84 -8.00 -0.29 -4.67
CA ALA A 84 -8.02 -1.70 -4.28
C ALA A 84 -9.41 -2.34 -4.47
N ALA A 85 -10.49 -1.63 -4.10
CA ALA A 85 -11.86 -2.11 -4.30
C ALA A 85 -12.21 -2.24 -5.78
N LEU A 86 -11.83 -1.27 -6.61
CA LEU A 86 -12.02 -1.34 -8.07
C LEU A 86 -11.24 -2.52 -8.68
N LEU A 87 -9.97 -2.69 -8.33
CA LEU A 87 -9.17 -3.83 -8.78
C LEU A 87 -9.81 -5.16 -8.36
N PHE A 88 -10.25 -5.27 -7.10
CA PHE A 88 -10.95 -6.44 -6.60
C PHE A 88 -12.21 -6.76 -7.44
N LEU A 89 -13.02 -5.74 -7.76
CA LEU A 89 -14.22 -5.91 -8.58
C LEU A 89 -13.88 -6.29 -10.01
N LEU A 90 -12.89 -5.65 -10.62
CA LEU A 90 -12.41 -5.98 -11.97
C LEU A 90 -11.94 -7.44 -12.06
N VAL A 91 -11.17 -7.91 -11.08
CA VAL A 91 -10.73 -9.30 -11.01
C VAL A 91 -11.93 -10.22 -10.79
N ARG A 92 -12.82 -9.90 -9.87
CA ARG A 92 -13.96 -10.75 -9.53
C ARG A 92 -14.93 -10.93 -10.69
N TYR A 93 -15.28 -9.85 -11.38
CA TYR A 93 -16.22 -9.88 -12.51
C TYR A 93 -15.53 -10.21 -13.83
N GLY A 94 -14.32 -9.75 -14.06
CA GLY A 94 -13.54 -10.07 -15.25
C GLY A 94 -13.18 -11.56 -15.32
N MET A 95 -12.82 -12.17 -14.19
CA MET A 95 -12.49 -13.59 -14.13
C MET A 95 -13.71 -14.53 -14.16
N ALA A 96 -14.94 -14.03 -14.00
CA ALA A 96 -16.13 -14.83 -14.22
C ALA A 96 -16.19 -15.40 -15.65
N SER A 97 -15.58 -14.70 -16.61
CA SER A 97 -15.41 -15.16 -18.00
C SER A 97 -14.21 -16.11 -18.19
N PHE A 98 -13.25 -16.14 -17.25
CA PHE A 98 -12.05 -16.97 -17.30
C PHE A 98 -12.13 -18.19 -16.39
N LYS A 99 -13.20 -18.96 -16.50
CA LYS A 99 -13.36 -20.27 -15.82
C LYS A 99 -12.17 -21.22 -16.05
N TYR A 100 -11.40 -20.98 -17.10
CA TYR A 100 -10.26 -21.79 -17.55
C TYR A 100 -8.97 -21.56 -16.73
N ILE A 101 -8.76 -20.36 -16.20
CA ILE A 101 -7.54 -20.04 -15.40
C ILE A 101 -7.66 -20.65 -13.98
N LYS A 102 -8.87 -20.97 -13.54
CA LYS A 102 -9.14 -21.46 -12.19
C LYS A 102 -8.49 -22.82 -11.89
N SER A 103 -8.18 -23.62 -12.90
CA SER A 103 -7.68 -24.99 -12.69
C SER A 103 -6.14 -25.09 -12.60
N ASN A 104 -5.40 -24.28 -13.34
CA ASN A 104 -3.95 -24.43 -13.45
C ASN A 104 -3.11 -23.46 -12.60
N THR A 105 -3.63 -22.26 -12.31
CA THR A 105 -2.87 -21.26 -11.53
C THR A 105 -3.07 -21.42 -10.02
N LEU A 106 -4.14 -22.11 -9.59
CA LEU A 106 -4.47 -22.34 -8.18
C LEU A 106 -3.77 -23.57 -7.58
N ASN A 107 -2.96 -24.29 -8.34
CA ASN A 107 -2.25 -25.49 -7.88
C ASN A 107 -0.94 -25.21 -7.15
N SER A 108 -0.54 -23.95 -6.92
CA SER A 108 0.57 -23.69 -6.01
C SER A 108 0.10 -23.92 -4.57
N ASN A 109 0.87 -24.69 -3.80
CA ASN A 109 0.61 -24.94 -2.38
C ASN A 109 0.34 -23.65 -1.61
N PHE A 110 1.01 -22.56 -1.97
CA PHE A 110 0.85 -21.24 -1.36
C PHE A 110 -0.56 -20.64 -1.58
N VAL A 111 -1.09 -20.68 -2.80
CA VAL A 111 -2.44 -20.15 -3.11
C VAL A 111 -3.52 -21.00 -2.44
N PHE A 112 -3.35 -22.32 -2.42
CA PHE A 112 -4.25 -23.24 -1.73
C PHE A 112 -4.30 -22.98 -0.22
N GLN A 113 -3.15 -22.73 0.39
CA GLN A 113 -3.03 -22.43 1.81
C GLN A 113 -3.68 -21.09 2.18
N ILE A 114 -3.45 -20.04 1.39
CA ILE A 114 -4.13 -18.74 1.59
C ILE A 114 -5.65 -18.91 1.42
N LYS A 115 -6.08 -19.68 0.43
CA LYS A 115 -7.50 -19.98 0.23
C LYS A 115 -8.14 -20.59 1.46
N ASN A 116 -7.55 -21.65 2.00
CA ASN A 116 -8.07 -22.34 3.18
C ASN A 116 -8.07 -21.41 4.41
N ALA A 117 -7.01 -20.65 4.60
CA ALA A 117 -6.91 -19.67 5.67
C ALA A 117 -8.00 -18.57 5.55
N LEU A 118 -8.22 -18.02 4.33
CA LEU A 118 -9.27 -17.03 4.08
C LEU A 118 -10.68 -17.56 4.27
N VAL A 119 -10.92 -18.84 3.98
CA VAL A 119 -12.23 -19.47 4.24
C VAL A 119 -12.48 -19.62 5.74
N THR A 120 -11.45 -19.95 6.52
CA THR A 120 -11.57 -20.21 7.96
C THR A 120 -11.65 -18.91 8.77
N ASN A 121 -10.87 -17.88 8.44
CA ASN A 121 -10.82 -16.64 9.20
C ASN A 121 -10.49 -15.42 8.31
N GLN A 122 -11.49 -15.00 7.51
CA GLN A 122 -11.32 -13.93 6.51
C GLN A 122 -10.71 -12.65 7.07
N ILE A 123 -11.23 -12.18 8.21
CA ILE A 123 -10.87 -10.87 8.77
C ILE A 123 -9.42 -10.84 9.22
N SER A 124 -9.01 -11.80 10.06
CA SER A 124 -7.63 -11.87 10.55
C SER A 124 -6.61 -12.01 9.42
N ILE A 125 -6.90 -12.87 8.45
CA ILE A 125 -5.99 -13.08 7.31
C ILE A 125 -5.92 -11.82 6.43
N MET A 126 -7.05 -11.16 6.18
CA MET A 126 -7.07 -9.94 5.41
C MET A 126 -6.27 -8.81 6.09
N LEU A 127 -6.44 -8.62 7.40
CA LEU A 127 -5.66 -7.66 8.17
C LEU A 127 -4.17 -8.01 8.16
N THR A 128 -3.84 -9.29 8.36
CA THR A 128 -2.45 -9.78 8.29
C THR A 128 -1.81 -9.49 6.94
N LEU A 129 -2.52 -9.75 5.84
CA LEU A 129 -2.02 -9.47 4.47
C LEU A 129 -1.76 -7.96 4.23
N ARG A 130 -2.43 -7.08 4.97
CA ARG A 130 -2.24 -5.63 4.86
C ARG A 130 -1.14 -5.10 5.79
N LEU A 131 -1.04 -5.66 6.99
CA LEU A 131 -0.08 -5.24 8.01
C LEU A 131 1.32 -5.80 7.75
N VAL A 132 1.40 -6.98 7.12
CA VAL A 132 2.67 -7.66 6.86
C VAL A 132 3.18 -7.30 5.46
N PRO A 133 4.26 -6.54 5.32
CA PRO A 133 4.77 -6.06 4.04
C PRO A 133 5.44 -7.17 3.19
N VAL A 134 5.31 -8.43 3.59
CA VAL A 134 5.88 -9.59 2.85
C VAL A 134 5.08 -9.93 1.60
N VAL A 135 3.76 -9.65 1.61
CA VAL A 135 2.91 -9.94 0.46
C VAL A 135 2.85 -8.72 -0.44
N PRO A 136 3.24 -8.84 -1.72
CA PRO A 136 3.09 -7.75 -2.68
C PRO A 136 1.67 -7.23 -2.71
N PHE A 137 1.53 -5.89 -2.74
CA PHE A 137 0.23 -5.22 -2.63
C PHE A 137 -0.79 -5.70 -3.67
N PHE A 138 -0.36 -5.95 -4.90
CA PHE A 138 -1.23 -6.46 -5.96
C PHE A 138 -1.81 -7.85 -5.64
N LEU A 139 -0.99 -8.76 -5.06
CA LEU A 139 -1.46 -10.08 -4.65
C LEU A 139 -2.47 -9.98 -3.51
N ALA A 140 -2.23 -9.08 -2.55
CA ALA A 140 -3.15 -8.83 -1.45
C ALA A 140 -4.52 -8.28 -1.91
N ASN A 141 -4.62 -7.73 -3.12
CA ASN A 141 -5.87 -7.28 -3.74
C ASN A 141 -6.52 -8.37 -4.61
N ILE A 142 -5.72 -9.11 -5.39
CA ILE A 142 -6.20 -10.09 -6.36
C ILE A 142 -6.64 -11.39 -5.68
N LEU A 143 -5.86 -11.93 -4.74
CA LEU A 143 -6.15 -13.22 -4.10
C LEU A 143 -7.52 -13.26 -3.41
N PRO A 144 -7.91 -12.25 -2.60
CA PRO A 144 -9.23 -12.24 -1.98
C PRO A 144 -10.39 -12.24 -2.98
N ALA A 145 -10.22 -11.56 -4.12
CA ALA A 145 -11.24 -11.55 -5.19
C ALA A 145 -11.43 -12.94 -5.81
N ILE A 146 -10.33 -13.65 -6.08
CA ILE A 146 -10.34 -15.02 -6.65
C ILE A 146 -10.95 -16.02 -5.66
N VAL A 147 -10.60 -15.91 -4.39
CA VAL A 147 -11.07 -16.82 -3.33
C VAL A 147 -12.53 -16.60 -2.97
N GLY A 148 -13.12 -15.46 -3.34
CA GLY A 148 -14.52 -15.14 -3.10
C GLY A 148 -14.78 -14.47 -1.75
N VAL A 149 -13.80 -13.74 -1.20
CA VAL A 149 -13.98 -12.90 -0.01
C VAL A 149 -15.12 -11.91 -0.24
N ARG A 150 -15.93 -11.63 0.80
CA ARG A 150 -17.02 -10.65 0.70
C ARG A 150 -16.43 -9.24 0.50
N LEU A 151 -16.95 -8.48 -0.46
CA LEU A 151 -16.48 -7.13 -0.77
C LEU A 151 -16.46 -6.21 0.46
N PHE A 152 -17.49 -6.29 1.30
CA PHE A 152 -17.55 -5.52 2.54
C PHE A 152 -16.36 -5.82 3.46
N ASN A 153 -16.07 -7.11 3.70
CA ASN A 153 -14.92 -7.51 4.51
C ASN A 153 -13.60 -7.04 3.90
N PHE A 154 -13.48 -7.08 2.56
CA PHE A 154 -12.32 -6.59 1.84
C PHE A 154 -12.12 -5.09 2.04
N ILE A 155 -13.16 -4.27 1.85
CA ILE A 155 -13.05 -2.80 1.94
C ILE A 155 -12.63 -2.35 3.33
N TRP A 156 -13.37 -2.73 4.37
CA TRP A 156 -13.09 -2.24 5.71
C TRP A 156 -11.77 -2.76 6.29
N THR A 157 -11.40 -4.02 6.01
CA THR A 157 -10.08 -4.54 6.41
C THR A 157 -8.95 -3.89 5.64
N THR A 158 -9.18 -3.47 4.38
CA THR A 158 -8.22 -2.69 3.62
C THR A 158 -8.04 -1.31 4.24
N ILE A 159 -9.12 -0.58 4.49
CA ILE A 159 -9.05 0.76 5.11
C ILE A 159 -8.27 0.69 6.42
N ILE A 160 -8.66 -0.18 7.35
CA ILE A 160 -8.00 -0.29 8.65
C ILE A 160 -6.56 -0.80 8.51
N GLY A 161 -6.33 -1.80 7.67
CA GLY A 161 -5.04 -2.46 7.55
C GLY A 161 -3.96 -1.62 6.88
N ILE A 162 -4.33 -0.65 6.03
CA ILE A 162 -3.35 0.23 5.38
C ILE A 162 -3.03 1.50 6.20
N ILE A 163 -3.85 1.85 7.21
CA ILE A 163 -3.63 3.07 8.02
C ILE A 163 -2.24 3.11 8.65
N PRO A 164 -1.73 2.06 9.33
CA PRO A 164 -0.41 2.14 9.97
C PRO A 164 0.71 2.42 8.97
N GLY A 165 0.72 1.72 7.83
CA GLY A 165 1.66 1.99 6.75
C GLY A 165 1.46 3.37 6.12
N GLY A 166 0.20 3.75 5.91
CA GLY A 166 -0.19 5.05 5.37
C GLY A 166 0.32 6.21 6.24
N ILE A 167 0.22 6.10 7.57
CA ILE A 167 0.78 7.11 8.51
C ILE A 167 2.28 7.26 8.28
N VAL A 168 3.02 6.16 8.22
CA VAL A 168 4.47 6.19 8.09
C VAL A 168 4.89 6.83 6.76
N PHE A 169 4.33 6.38 5.64
CA PHE A 169 4.68 6.93 4.32
C PHE A 169 4.25 8.39 4.17
N THR A 170 3.08 8.76 4.67
CA THR A 170 2.62 10.15 4.66
C THR A 170 3.53 11.04 5.53
N TRP A 171 3.97 10.53 6.67
CA TRP A 171 4.87 11.26 7.55
C TRP A 171 6.27 11.44 6.95
N ILE A 172 6.79 10.42 6.27
CA ILE A 172 8.01 10.56 5.45
C ILE A 172 7.85 11.73 4.47
N GLY A 173 6.68 11.84 3.81
CA GLY A 173 6.38 12.93 2.89
C GLY A 173 6.43 14.32 3.52
N VAL A 174 5.87 14.44 4.71
CA VAL A 174 5.97 15.69 5.50
C VAL A 174 7.42 16.03 5.79
N GLY A 175 8.21 15.05 6.24
CA GLY A 175 9.65 15.25 6.51
C GLY A 175 10.44 15.66 5.28
N VAL A 176 10.15 15.07 4.12
CA VAL A 176 10.75 15.48 2.83
C VAL A 176 10.41 16.94 2.52
N GLY A 177 9.18 17.39 2.78
CA GLY A 177 8.76 18.79 2.60
C GLY A 177 9.61 19.75 3.44
N GLU A 178 9.79 19.45 4.72
CA GLU A 178 10.59 20.28 5.62
C GLU A 178 12.07 20.38 5.21
N VAL A 179 12.68 19.29 4.73
CA VAL A 179 14.05 19.28 4.23
C VAL A 179 14.16 20.19 3.00
N PHE A 180 13.21 20.13 2.10
CA PHE A 180 13.21 21.01 0.91
C PHE A 180 12.97 22.47 1.26
N ASP A 181 12.17 22.80 2.27
CA ASP A 181 11.87 24.18 2.66
C ASP A 181 13.08 24.89 3.28
N ARG A 182 13.97 24.13 3.94
CA ARG A 182 15.15 24.70 4.58
C ARG A 182 16.28 25.09 3.61
N ASN A 183 16.21 24.64 2.35
CA ASN A 183 17.26 24.85 1.32
C ASN A 183 18.69 24.50 1.81
N GLU A 184 18.78 23.72 2.87
CA GLU A 184 20.05 23.32 3.48
C GLU A 184 20.49 21.97 2.91
N TYR A 185 21.79 21.83 2.71
CA TYR A 185 22.34 20.49 2.46
C TYR A 185 22.00 19.58 3.65
N PRO A 186 21.69 18.29 3.40
CA PRO A 186 21.35 17.34 4.46
C PRO A 186 22.45 17.36 5.53
N ASN A 187 22.18 18.02 6.65
CA ASN A 187 23.08 18.11 7.77
C ASN A 187 22.83 16.90 8.68
N PHE A 188 23.85 16.36 9.32
CA PHE A 188 23.71 15.23 10.25
C PHE A 188 22.67 15.53 11.36
N GLU A 189 22.55 16.77 11.79
CA GLU A 189 21.53 17.21 12.74
C GLU A 189 20.09 17.02 12.22
N LEU A 190 19.85 17.22 10.93
CA LEU A 190 18.53 17.00 10.31
C LEU A 190 18.12 15.52 10.34
N LEU A 191 19.07 14.59 10.22
CA LEU A 191 18.78 13.15 10.30
C LEU A 191 18.27 12.73 11.69
N PHE A 192 18.68 13.43 12.74
CA PHE A 192 18.21 13.22 14.11
C PHE A 192 16.99 14.10 14.48
N SER A 193 16.49 14.90 13.54
CA SER A 193 15.25 15.65 13.81
C SER A 193 14.08 14.68 14.03
N PRO A 194 13.17 15.00 14.95
CA PRO A 194 11.99 14.16 15.19
C PRO A 194 11.16 13.90 13.94
N VAL A 195 11.17 14.83 12.98
CA VAL A 195 10.41 14.75 11.73
C VAL A 195 10.94 13.66 10.79
N ILE A 196 12.25 13.43 10.77
CA ILE A 196 12.89 12.40 9.95
C ILE A 196 13.01 11.10 10.74
N LEU A 197 13.38 11.18 12.02
CA LEU A 197 13.62 10.00 12.85
C LEU A 197 12.34 9.24 13.16
N SER A 198 11.21 9.93 13.39
CA SER A 198 9.95 9.29 13.75
C SER A 198 9.35 8.40 12.66
N PRO A 199 9.35 8.76 11.36
CA PRO A 199 8.95 7.85 10.29
C PRO A 199 9.87 6.63 10.17
N ILE A 200 11.17 6.78 10.40
CA ILE A 200 12.13 5.66 10.37
C ILE A 200 11.84 4.68 11.51
N ILE A 201 11.59 5.19 12.71
CA ILE A 201 11.15 4.38 13.85
C ILE A 201 9.80 3.71 13.55
N GLY A 202 8.87 4.44 12.93
CA GLY A 202 7.58 3.90 12.48
C GLY A 202 7.73 2.75 11.49
N LEU A 203 8.62 2.88 10.51
CA LEU A 203 8.96 1.80 9.57
C LEU A 203 9.55 0.58 10.31
N ALA A 204 10.48 0.80 11.23
CA ALA A 204 11.06 -0.28 12.03
C ALA A 204 9.98 -0.97 12.88
N ALA A 205 9.08 -0.21 13.50
CA ALA A 205 7.95 -0.76 14.25
C ALA A 205 7.01 -1.59 13.37
N LEU A 206 6.69 -1.11 12.15
CA LEU A 206 5.90 -1.86 11.18
C LEU A 206 6.56 -3.16 10.75
N LEU A 207 7.87 -3.17 10.56
CA LEU A 207 8.62 -4.39 10.23
C LEU A 207 8.63 -5.39 11.39
N LEU A 208 8.60 -4.92 12.64
CA LEU A 208 8.53 -5.76 13.84
C LEU A 208 7.10 -6.21 14.17
N LEU A 209 6.07 -5.53 13.64
CA LEU A 209 4.67 -5.83 13.93
C LEU A 209 4.29 -7.31 13.70
N PRO A 210 4.70 -7.96 12.59
CA PRO A 210 4.43 -9.38 12.38
C PRO A 210 5.01 -10.28 13.46
N MET A 211 6.22 -9.95 13.93
CA MET A 211 6.90 -10.69 14.96
C MET A 211 6.18 -10.58 16.32
N ILE A 212 5.71 -9.37 16.64
CA ILE A 212 4.94 -9.08 17.86
C ILE A 212 3.57 -9.78 17.80
N MET A 213 2.87 -9.69 16.68
CA MET A 213 1.56 -10.33 16.47
C MET A 213 1.63 -11.87 16.55
N ARG A 214 2.73 -12.47 16.09
CA ARG A 214 3.00 -13.91 16.25
C ARG A 214 3.12 -14.28 17.72
N ARG A 215 3.90 -13.50 18.48
CA ARG A 215 4.14 -13.77 19.91
C ARG A 215 2.89 -13.58 20.77
N SER A 216 1.98 -12.70 20.34
CA SER A 216 0.71 -12.44 21.03
C SER A 216 -0.42 -13.41 20.63
N GLY A 217 -0.16 -14.44 19.81
CA GLY A 217 -1.18 -15.42 19.38
C GLY A 217 -2.26 -14.86 18.44
N ILE A 218 -2.12 -13.62 17.98
CA ILE A 218 -3.08 -12.95 17.09
C ILE A 218 -2.96 -13.50 15.65
N MET A 219 -1.76 -13.96 15.27
CA MET A 219 -1.56 -14.64 13.99
C MET A 219 -1.77 -16.15 14.11
N PRO A 220 -2.46 -16.78 13.16
CA PRO A 220 -2.50 -18.25 13.10
C PRO A 220 -1.06 -18.77 12.92
N LYS A 221 -0.74 -19.88 13.63
CA LYS A 221 0.55 -20.58 13.48
C LYS A 221 0.84 -20.84 12.01
N THR A 222 2.04 -20.52 11.57
CA THR A 222 2.46 -20.79 10.18
C THR A 222 2.47 -22.30 9.95
N ILE A 223 2.17 -22.67 8.73
CA ILE A 223 1.96 -24.03 8.23
C ILE A 223 3.19 -24.91 8.46
N THR A 224 4.39 -24.32 8.53
CA THR A 224 5.65 -25.01 8.86
C THR A 224 5.68 -25.55 10.32
N GLU A 225 4.95 -24.88 11.24
CA GLU A 225 4.91 -25.32 12.64
C GLU A 225 3.87 -26.42 12.87
N ARG A 226 2.80 -26.49 12.07
CA ARG A 226 1.82 -27.58 12.12
C ARG A 226 2.36 -28.89 11.58
N GLY A 227 3.23 -28.84 10.57
CA GLY A 227 3.86 -30.05 10.02
C GLY A 227 4.88 -30.71 10.93
N ASN A 228 5.39 -29.97 11.94
CA ASN A 228 6.32 -30.52 12.93
C ASN A 228 5.62 -31.07 14.20
N GLU A 229 4.34 -30.78 14.41
CA GLU A 229 3.56 -31.32 15.53
C GLU A 229 2.84 -32.64 15.15
N GLU A 230 2.79 -32.98 13.86
CA GLU A 230 2.16 -34.24 13.34
C GLU A 230 3.18 -35.34 12.97
N ASN A 231 4.49 -35.12 13.20
CA ASN A 231 5.54 -36.13 13.09
C ASN A 231 6.17 -36.40 14.47
#